data_0771a5371880215787bf0d8d6f58a8c6
#
_entry.id   0771a5371880215787bf0d8d6f58a8c6
#
_cell.length_a   1.000
_cell.length_b   1.000
_cell.length_c   1.000
_cell.angle_alpha   90.00
_cell.angle_beta   90.00
_cell.angle_gamma   90.00
#
_symmetry.space_group_name_H-M   'P 1'
#
loop_
_entity.id
_entity.type
_entity.pdbx_description
1 polymer ?
#
loop_
_entity_poly.entity_id
_entity_poly.type
_entity_poly.pdbx_seq_one_letter_code
_entity_poly.pdbx_strand_id
1 'polypeptide(L)'
;GMDMGIVNAGQLIVYDEIPDDLLALVEDVIFNRREDSTERLVDFAETVTGGTKVREKNLDWRSKPLEEIISYSLINGIDKYIVEDVANIRENYDSALEIIEGPLMDGMQVVGDLFGSGKMFLPQVVKSARVMKKAVSYLRPFMEQESKGEAKKRGKIILATVKGDVHDIGKNIVAIVLQCNNYEVIDLGVMVPAEKILRIAREENADIIGLSGLITPSLDEMVYVAKEMKRQEFETPLLIGGATTSSKHTAIKIAPEYDDTTVRVKDASRVSHIVGDLLNPNKKIEFDGKIKKEQENQRIAFEGKTKDDLVSYEEAYENRLKLDWKNEDIAVP
;
A
#
# COMPACT_ATOMS: atom_id res chain seq x y z
N GLY A 1 -5.86 -11.34 24.68
CA GLY A 1 -5.04 -12.50 24.38
C GLY A 1 -5.47 -13.15 23.08
N MET A 2 -4.66 -14.01 22.58
CA MET A 2 -4.91 -14.77 21.37
C MET A 2 -5.33 -16.19 21.77
N ASP A 3 -6.51 -16.64 21.34
CA ASP A 3 -7.06 -17.95 21.75
C ASP A 3 -6.81 -19.04 20.70
N MET A 4 -6.64 -18.66 19.43
CA MET A 4 -6.41 -19.60 18.31
C MET A 4 -5.55 -18.94 17.24
N GLY A 5 -4.76 -19.76 16.52
CA GLY A 5 -3.94 -19.33 15.39
C GLY A 5 -4.02 -20.34 14.23
N ILE A 6 -4.01 -19.83 13.01
CA ILE A 6 -3.85 -20.66 11.80
C ILE A 6 -2.36 -20.80 11.53
N VAL A 7 -1.86 -22.04 11.51
CA VAL A 7 -0.43 -22.33 11.37
C VAL A 7 -0.19 -23.39 10.30
N ASN A 8 1.00 -23.40 9.70
CA ASN A 8 1.46 -24.49 8.86
C ASN A 8 2.05 -25.59 9.77
N ALA A 9 1.31 -26.68 10.00
CA ALA A 9 1.71 -27.75 10.89
C ALA A 9 3.06 -28.40 10.48
N GLY A 10 3.40 -28.43 9.20
CA GLY A 10 4.65 -28.97 8.70
C GLY A 10 5.90 -28.11 8.97
N GLN A 11 5.71 -26.90 9.47
CA GLN A 11 6.77 -25.94 9.78
C GLN A 11 6.86 -25.60 11.28
N LEU A 12 6.05 -26.27 12.11
CA LEU A 12 6.12 -26.10 13.55
C LEU A 12 7.42 -26.70 14.11
N ILE A 13 8.14 -25.92 14.87
CA ILE A 13 9.31 -26.34 15.64
C ILE A 13 8.83 -26.67 17.05
N VAL A 14 9.39 -27.70 17.64
CA VAL A 14 9.12 -28.03 19.05
C VAL A 14 9.60 -26.88 19.92
N TYR A 15 8.78 -26.47 20.90
CA TYR A 15 9.05 -25.27 21.70
C TYR A 15 10.44 -25.28 22.36
N ASP A 16 10.86 -26.42 22.88
CA ASP A 16 12.16 -26.60 23.55
C ASP A 16 13.36 -26.61 22.56
N GLU A 17 13.09 -26.64 21.25
CA GLU A 17 14.12 -26.58 20.20
C GLU A 17 14.30 -25.17 19.64
N ILE A 18 13.47 -24.21 20.04
CA ILE A 18 13.59 -22.82 19.60
C ILE A 18 14.81 -22.20 20.31
N PRO A 19 15.74 -21.57 19.57
CA PRO A 19 16.85 -20.85 20.19
C PRO A 19 16.37 -19.81 21.20
N ASP A 20 17.00 -19.75 22.39
CA ASP A 20 16.57 -18.91 23.51
C ASP A 20 16.46 -17.42 23.16
N ASP A 21 17.35 -16.92 22.31
CA ASP A 21 17.36 -15.53 21.83
C ASP A 21 16.15 -15.23 20.91
N LEU A 22 15.82 -16.15 20.01
CA LEU A 22 14.62 -16.03 19.16
C LEU A 22 13.36 -16.19 20.00
N LEU A 23 13.32 -17.15 20.91
CA LEU A 23 12.17 -17.40 21.77
C LEU A 23 11.83 -16.16 22.61
N ALA A 24 12.83 -15.53 23.24
CA ALA A 24 12.63 -14.31 24.01
C ALA A 24 12.05 -13.17 23.18
N LEU A 25 12.53 -12.97 21.93
CA LEU A 25 12.05 -11.93 21.04
C LEU A 25 10.62 -12.19 20.56
N VAL A 26 10.28 -13.43 20.24
CA VAL A 26 8.93 -13.81 19.82
C VAL A 26 7.94 -13.67 20.98
N GLU A 27 8.30 -14.12 22.18
CA GLU A 27 7.46 -13.95 23.36
C GLU A 27 7.24 -12.48 23.72
N ASP A 28 8.28 -11.64 23.61
CA ASP A 28 8.15 -10.19 23.85
C ASP A 28 7.07 -9.58 22.94
N VAL A 29 6.99 -10.01 21.67
CA VAL A 29 5.95 -9.56 20.73
C VAL A 29 4.57 -10.12 21.08
N ILE A 30 4.46 -11.43 21.31
CA ILE A 30 3.16 -12.09 21.58
C ILE A 30 2.52 -11.58 22.87
N PHE A 31 3.34 -11.39 23.91
CA PHE A 31 2.87 -10.94 25.23
C PHE A 31 2.91 -9.43 25.40
N ASN A 32 3.33 -8.69 24.35
CA ASN A 32 3.48 -7.23 24.36
C ASN A 32 4.26 -6.74 25.60
N ARG A 33 5.40 -7.38 25.87
CA ARG A 33 6.21 -7.10 27.08
C ARG A 33 6.97 -5.78 27.00
N ARG A 34 7.21 -5.26 25.79
CA ARG A 34 8.00 -4.06 25.49
C ARG A 34 7.44 -3.31 24.31
N GLU A 35 7.58 -2.00 24.28
CA GLU A 35 7.16 -1.13 23.17
C GLU A 35 7.98 -1.38 21.90
N ASP A 36 9.27 -1.74 22.04
CA ASP A 36 10.20 -2.02 20.94
C ASP A 36 10.25 -3.48 20.50
N SER A 37 9.35 -4.34 21.01
CA SER A 37 9.37 -5.80 20.77
C SER A 37 9.39 -6.16 19.28
N THR A 38 8.51 -5.54 18.49
CA THR A 38 8.40 -5.80 17.06
C THR A 38 9.69 -5.39 16.32
N GLU A 39 10.26 -4.24 16.66
CA GLU A 39 11.48 -3.71 16.03
C GLU A 39 12.67 -4.64 16.30
N ARG A 40 12.82 -5.10 17.53
CA ARG A 40 13.87 -6.06 17.91
C ARG A 40 13.77 -7.40 17.19
N LEU A 41 12.55 -7.95 17.05
CA LEU A 41 12.34 -9.19 16.30
C LEU A 41 12.64 -9.02 14.79
N VAL A 42 12.27 -7.88 14.20
CA VAL A 42 12.59 -7.56 12.81
C VAL A 42 14.10 -7.43 12.61
N ASP A 43 14.82 -6.75 13.52
CA ASP A 43 16.26 -6.61 13.44
C ASP A 43 16.97 -7.98 13.57
N PHE A 44 16.46 -8.84 14.43
CA PHE A 44 16.97 -10.21 14.57
C PHE A 44 16.71 -11.03 13.29
N ALA A 45 15.53 -10.95 12.69
CA ALA A 45 15.19 -11.67 11.47
C ALA A 45 16.12 -11.30 10.29
N GLU A 46 16.58 -10.06 10.20
CA GLU A 46 17.57 -9.63 9.21
C GLU A 46 18.93 -10.33 9.40
N THR A 47 19.29 -10.72 10.63
CA THR A 47 20.54 -11.45 10.90
C THR A 47 20.45 -12.92 10.52
N VAL A 48 19.25 -13.52 10.58
CA VAL A 48 19.02 -14.95 10.30
C VAL A 48 18.83 -15.22 8.81
N THR A 49 18.13 -14.36 8.09
CA THR A 49 17.86 -14.52 6.66
C THR A 49 19.08 -14.29 5.76
N GLY A 50 20.10 -13.63 6.28
CA GLY A 50 21.34 -13.39 5.56
C GLY A 50 22.44 -14.33 6.00
N GLY A 51 22.44 -15.59 5.69
CA GLY A 51 23.49 -16.60 6.02
C GLY A 51 24.96 -16.12 5.89
N THR A 52 25.29 -14.97 6.42
CA THR A 52 26.60 -14.38 6.48
C THR A 52 26.70 -13.49 7.72
N LYS A 53 27.62 -13.85 8.61
CA LYS A 53 28.31 -13.04 9.64
C LYS A 53 27.69 -11.65 9.86
N VAL A 54 27.44 -11.31 11.13
CA VAL A 54 27.34 -9.91 11.60
C VAL A 54 28.14 -9.05 10.63
N ARG A 55 27.48 -8.37 9.70
CA ARG A 55 28.16 -7.39 8.85
C ARG A 55 28.66 -6.34 9.82
N GLU A 56 29.95 -6.35 10.09
CA GLU A 56 30.63 -5.12 10.51
C GLU A 56 29.99 -4.03 9.67
N LYS A 57 29.55 -2.95 10.33
CA LYS A 57 28.88 -1.84 9.65
C LYS A 57 29.82 -1.28 8.59
N ASN A 58 29.81 -1.92 7.42
CA ASN A 58 30.57 -1.44 6.30
C ASN A 58 30.01 -0.05 5.93
N LEU A 59 30.77 1.00 6.21
CA LEU A 59 30.41 2.38 5.93
C LEU A 59 30.85 2.82 4.52
N ASP A 60 31.29 1.91 3.65
CA ASP A 60 31.74 2.22 2.30
C ASP A 60 30.68 2.97 1.48
N TRP A 61 29.40 2.71 1.77
CA TRP A 61 28.31 3.45 1.15
C TRP A 61 28.29 4.94 1.50
N ARG A 62 28.90 5.35 2.60
CA ARG A 62 29.03 6.76 3.02
C ARG A 62 30.02 7.57 2.16
N SER A 63 30.85 6.90 1.35
CA SER A 63 31.77 7.55 0.43
C SER A 63 31.16 7.85 -0.95
N LYS A 64 29.89 7.49 -1.15
CA LYS A 64 29.16 7.72 -2.39
C LYS A 64 28.61 9.16 -2.48
N PRO A 65 28.15 9.60 -3.68
CA PRO A 65 27.39 10.84 -3.82
C PRO A 65 26.20 10.93 -2.86
N LEU A 66 25.85 12.12 -2.40
CA LEU A 66 24.79 12.34 -1.38
C LEU A 66 23.44 11.77 -1.81
N GLU A 67 23.07 11.87 -3.09
CA GLU A 67 21.82 11.29 -3.64
C GLU A 67 21.80 9.77 -3.46
N GLU A 68 22.92 9.09 -3.74
CA GLU A 68 23.02 7.65 -3.54
C GLU A 68 23.02 7.27 -2.06
N ILE A 69 23.61 8.10 -1.20
CA ILE A 69 23.61 7.91 0.26
C ILE A 69 22.16 8.00 0.80
N ILE A 70 21.41 8.99 0.37
CA ILE A 70 20.01 9.18 0.74
C ILE A 70 19.15 8.01 0.26
N SER A 71 19.28 7.63 -1.01
CA SER A 71 18.60 6.47 -1.58
C SER A 71 18.94 5.18 -0.84
N TYR A 72 20.21 4.96 -0.53
CA TYR A 72 20.66 3.80 0.25
C TYR A 72 20.07 3.79 1.66
N SER A 73 20.03 4.94 2.33
CA SER A 73 19.42 5.09 3.65
C SER A 73 17.94 4.74 3.65
N LEU A 74 17.20 5.17 2.62
CA LEU A 74 15.79 4.83 2.44
C LEU A 74 15.59 3.33 2.18
N ILE A 75 16.33 2.76 1.23
CA ILE A 75 16.22 1.34 0.86
C ILE A 75 16.52 0.41 2.05
N ASN A 76 17.51 0.79 2.88
CA ASN A 76 17.95 -0.04 4.01
C ASN A 76 17.33 0.39 5.35
N GLY A 77 16.43 1.38 5.37
CA GLY A 77 15.75 1.83 6.59
C GLY A 77 16.69 2.48 7.62
N ILE A 78 17.81 3.11 7.18
CA ILE A 78 18.82 3.70 8.06
C ILE A 78 18.47 5.16 8.34
N ASP A 79 17.89 5.45 9.50
CA ASP A 79 17.44 6.80 9.86
C ASP A 79 18.48 7.64 10.61
N LYS A 80 19.59 7.03 11.02
CA LYS A 80 20.60 7.64 11.90
C LYS A 80 21.25 8.89 11.29
N TYR A 81 21.53 8.86 10.00
CA TYR A 81 22.30 9.89 9.32
C TYR A 81 21.45 10.79 8.42
N ILE A 82 20.20 10.44 8.20
CA ILE A 82 19.37 11.06 7.15
C ILE A 82 19.21 12.57 7.30
N VAL A 83 19.12 13.08 8.51
CA VAL A 83 18.98 14.54 8.76
C VAL A 83 20.24 15.30 8.34
N GLU A 84 21.42 14.76 8.68
CA GLU A 84 22.70 15.34 8.29
C GLU A 84 22.89 15.27 6.77
N ASP A 85 22.57 14.13 6.16
CA ASP A 85 22.70 13.92 4.72
C ASP A 85 21.76 14.86 3.93
N VAL A 86 20.53 15.03 4.40
CA VAL A 86 19.57 15.97 3.80
C VAL A 86 19.96 17.43 4.04
N ALA A 87 20.57 17.74 5.18
CA ALA A 87 21.12 19.07 5.41
C ALA A 87 22.25 19.40 4.42
N ASN A 88 23.16 18.45 4.21
CA ASN A 88 24.28 18.63 3.30
C ASN A 88 23.84 18.74 1.83
N ILE A 89 22.90 17.89 1.39
CA ILE A 89 22.43 17.92 0.00
C ILE A 89 21.62 19.18 -0.31
N ARG A 90 20.98 19.80 0.70
CA ARG A 90 20.18 21.02 0.53
C ARG A 90 21.00 22.18 -0.08
N GLU A 91 22.30 22.21 0.14
CA GLU A 91 23.16 23.24 -0.43
C GLU A 91 23.31 23.13 -1.97
N ASN A 92 22.95 21.97 -2.55
CA ASN A 92 23.05 21.67 -3.98
C ASN A 92 21.70 21.82 -4.72
N TYR A 93 20.61 22.18 -4.03
CA TYR A 93 19.27 22.30 -4.59
C TYR A 93 18.68 23.68 -4.34
N ASP A 94 17.92 24.17 -5.32
CA ASP A 94 17.31 25.51 -5.25
C ASP A 94 16.14 25.55 -4.27
N SER A 95 15.46 24.41 -4.04
CA SER A 95 14.35 24.30 -3.11
C SER A 95 14.36 22.99 -2.31
N ALA A 96 13.81 23.06 -1.09
CA ALA A 96 13.61 21.86 -0.28
C ALA A 96 12.62 20.87 -0.92
N LEU A 97 11.69 21.35 -1.75
CA LEU A 97 10.75 20.51 -2.49
C LEU A 97 11.45 19.63 -3.53
N GLU A 98 12.46 20.16 -4.25
CA GLU A 98 13.22 19.39 -5.23
C GLU A 98 13.95 18.19 -4.62
N ILE A 99 14.43 18.30 -3.37
CA ILE A 99 15.06 17.19 -2.65
C ILE A 99 14.02 16.09 -2.36
N ILE A 100 12.80 16.48 -2.05
CA ILE A 100 11.71 15.52 -1.80
C ILE A 100 11.31 14.84 -3.10
N GLU A 101 11.06 15.61 -4.18
CA GLU A 101 10.60 15.10 -5.47
C GLU A 101 11.69 14.38 -6.28
N GLY A 102 12.95 14.63 -5.99
CA GLY A 102 14.12 13.93 -6.56
C GLY A 102 14.63 12.80 -5.65
N PRO A 103 15.79 12.98 -5.01
CA PRO A 103 16.53 11.88 -4.37
C PRO A 103 15.73 11.10 -3.31
N LEU A 104 14.82 11.75 -2.57
CA LEU A 104 13.99 11.06 -1.59
C LEU A 104 12.91 10.21 -2.25
N MET A 105 12.22 10.74 -3.26
CA MET A 105 11.21 9.97 -4.00
C MET A 105 11.82 8.87 -4.86
N ASP A 106 12.97 9.11 -5.47
CA ASP A 106 13.70 8.09 -6.24
C ASP A 106 14.05 6.88 -5.36
N GLY A 107 14.54 7.14 -4.14
CA GLY A 107 14.78 6.09 -3.15
C GLY A 107 13.50 5.32 -2.77
N MET A 108 12.39 6.02 -2.52
CA MET A 108 11.11 5.39 -2.22
C MET A 108 10.53 4.63 -3.40
N GLN A 109 10.77 5.06 -4.65
CA GLN A 109 10.37 4.30 -5.84
C GLN A 109 11.06 2.93 -5.87
N VAL A 110 12.37 2.88 -5.58
CA VAL A 110 13.13 1.61 -5.48
C VAL A 110 12.55 0.72 -4.37
N VAL A 111 12.22 1.29 -3.20
CA VAL A 111 11.55 0.56 -2.10
C VAL A 111 10.23 -0.05 -2.57
N GLY A 112 9.42 0.71 -3.31
CA GLY A 112 8.16 0.24 -3.87
C GLY A 112 8.34 -0.88 -4.88
N ASP A 113 9.32 -0.78 -5.76
CA ASP A 113 9.62 -1.82 -6.76
C ASP A 113 10.13 -3.12 -6.10
N LEU A 114 10.95 -3.01 -5.06
CA LEU A 114 11.42 -4.15 -4.26
C LEU A 114 10.26 -4.81 -3.50
N PHE A 115 9.36 -4.02 -2.90
CA PHE A 115 8.18 -4.52 -2.23
C PHE A 115 7.21 -5.18 -3.21
N GLY A 116 6.91 -4.52 -4.34
CA GLY A 116 6.02 -5.04 -5.38
C GLY A 116 6.54 -6.32 -6.05
N SER A 117 7.86 -6.55 -6.09
CA SER A 117 8.50 -7.76 -6.58
C SER A 117 8.68 -8.86 -5.52
N GLY A 118 8.27 -8.62 -4.27
CA GLY A 118 8.42 -9.56 -3.15
C GLY A 118 9.85 -9.70 -2.62
N LYS A 119 10.77 -8.80 -3.01
CA LYS A 119 12.15 -8.77 -2.51
C LYS A 119 12.32 -7.98 -1.21
N MET A 120 11.31 -7.20 -0.85
CA MET A 120 11.24 -6.43 0.39
C MET A 120 9.93 -6.73 1.10
N PHE A 121 9.95 -6.81 2.43
CA PHE A 121 8.78 -7.11 3.25
C PHE A 121 8.24 -5.86 3.93
N LEU A 122 6.98 -5.90 4.36
CA LEU A 122 6.28 -4.77 4.95
C LEU A 122 7.04 -4.08 6.10
N PRO A 123 7.67 -4.78 7.08
CA PRO A 123 8.44 -4.11 8.13
C PRO A 123 9.60 -3.25 7.60
N GLN A 124 10.25 -3.69 6.53
CA GLN A 124 11.34 -2.94 5.88
C GLN A 124 10.79 -1.67 5.20
N VAL A 125 9.61 -1.76 4.53
CA VAL A 125 8.93 -0.58 3.96
C VAL A 125 8.56 0.42 5.05
N VAL A 126 8.09 -0.04 6.21
CA VAL A 126 7.79 0.83 7.37
C VAL A 126 9.05 1.53 7.88
N LYS A 127 10.20 0.84 7.96
CA LYS A 127 11.49 1.45 8.28
C LYS A 127 11.87 2.53 7.26
N SER A 128 11.75 2.24 5.96
CA SER A 128 12.00 3.20 4.87
C SER A 128 11.08 4.43 4.98
N ALA A 129 9.80 4.23 5.24
CA ALA A 129 8.84 5.31 5.45
C ALA A 129 9.19 6.18 6.67
N ARG A 130 9.73 5.59 7.75
CA ARG A 130 10.25 6.33 8.91
C ARG A 130 11.43 7.23 8.53
N VAL A 131 12.38 6.72 7.73
CA VAL A 131 13.51 7.51 7.20
C VAL A 131 13.00 8.68 6.38
N MET A 132 12.08 8.43 5.45
CA MET A 132 11.42 9.46 4.64
C MET A 132 10.74 10.52 5.50
N LYS A 133 9.93 10.11 6.48
CA LYS A 133 9.24 11.03 7.39
C LYS A 133 10.22 11.92 8.15
N LYS A 134 11.36 11.36 8.60
CA LYS A 134 12.39 12.11 9.33
C LYS A 134 13.07 13.15 8.43
N ALA A 135 13.39 12.79 7.19
CA ALA A 135 13.92 13.69 6.18
C ALA A 135 12.96 14.85 5.87
N VAL A 136 11.71 14.54 5.58
CA VAL A 136 10.67 15.54 5.29
C VAL A 136 10.40 16.45 6.49
N SER A 137 10.41 15.91 7.72
CA SER A 137 10.24 16.71 8.92
C SER A 137 11.35 17.76 9.09
N TYR A 138 12.59 17.42 8.70
CA TYR A 138 13.69 18.35 8.67
C TYR A 138 13.53 19.43 7.58
N LEU A 139 13.08 19.05 6.38
CA LEU A 139 12.91 19.95 5.24
C LEU A 139 11.70 20.91 5.38
N ARG A 140 10.67 20.51 6.16
CA ARG A 140 9.42 21.28 6.28
C ARG A 140 9.61 22.76 6.64
N PRO A 141 10.43 23.14 7.66
CA PRO A 141 10.62 24.56 8.00
C PRO A 141 11.20 25.38 6.84
N PHE A 142 12.05 24.77 6.01
CA PHE A 142 12.63 25.45 4.86
C PHE A 142 11.60 25.65 3.76
N MET A 143 10.78 24.64 3.47
CA MET A 143 9.66 24.77 2.53
C MET A 143 8.67 25.87 2.96
N GLU A 144 8.38 25.97 4.25
CA GLU A 144 7.52 27.03 4.80
C GLU A 144 8.14 28.42 4.64
N GLN A 145 9.45 28.57 4.76
CA GLN A 145 10.20 29.80 4.52
C GLN A 145 10.25 30.16 3.03
N GLU A 146 10.50 29.19 2.16
CA GLU A 146 10.58 29.34 0.70
C GLU A 146 9.24 29.76 0.10
N SER A 147 8.12 29.29 0.66
CA SER A 147 6.76 29.60 0.20
C SER A 147 6.21 30.94 0.71
N LYS A 148 7.02 31.76 1.39
CA LYS A 148 6.62 33.10 1.91
C LYS A 148 5.27 33.12 2.66
N GLY A 149 5.05 32.16 3.54
CA GLY A 149 3.99 32.20 4.54
C GLY A 149 2.75 31.35 4.28
N GLU A 150 2.64 30.67 3.14
CA GLU A 150 1.68 29.58 2.96
C GLU A 150 2.34 28.43 2.22
N ALA A 151 2.79 27.42 2.94
CA ALA A 151 3.00 26.11 2.37
C ALA A 151 1.62 25.59 1.92
N LYS A 152 1.18 26.00 0.73
CA LYS A 152 -0.09 25.58 0.17
C LYS A 152 0.01 24.07 0.00
N LYS A 153 -0.72 23.32 0.82
CA LYS A 153 -0.82 21.86 0.67
C LYS A 153 -1.22 21.57 -0.77
N ARG A 154 -0.61 20.57 -1.37
CA ARG A 154 -0.82 20.23 -2.79
C ARG A 154 -2.24 19.72 -3.08
N GLY A 155 -2.97 19.34 -2.03
CA GLY A 155 -4.35 18.88 -2.08
C GLY A 155 -4.72 18.12 -0.80
N LYS A 156 -6.01 17.89 -0.62
CA LYS A 156 -6.60 17.22 0.54
C LYS A 156 -7.18 15.86 0.12
N ILE A 157 -6.76 14.81 0.81
CA ILE A 157 -7.09 13.44 0.46
C ILE A 157 -7.74 12.75 1.65
N ILE A 158 -8.89 12.15 1.44
CA ILE A 158 -9.52 11.29 2.44
C ILE A 158 -9.14 9.84 2.17
N LEU A 159 -8.74 9.14 3.21
CA LEU A 159 -8.47 7.70 3.18
C LEU A 159 -9.37 6.97 4.17
N ALA A 160 -9.93 5.84 3.74
CA ALA A 160 -10.75 4.99 4.59
C ALA A 160 -10.59 3.51 4.23
N THR A 161 -10.56 2.65 5.23
CA THR A 161 -10.87 1.23 5.03
C THR A 161 -12.38 1.07 5.09
N VAL A 162 -12.96 0.47 4.05
CA VAL A 162 -14.41 0.40 3.86
C VAL A 162 -15.11 -0.39 4.96
N LYS A 163 -16.42 -0.22 5.07
CA LYS A 163 -17.27 -0.90 6.03
C LYS A 163 -17.04 -2.41 6.04
N GLY A 164 -16.99 -2.99 7.24
CA GLY A 164 -16.78 -4.43 7.45
C GLY A 164 -15.33 -4.90 7.33
N ASP A 165 -14.39 -4.01 7.00
CA ASP A 165 -12.97 -4.34 6.88
C ASP A 165 -12.11 -3.61 7.93
N VAL A 166 -11.17 -4.31 8.53
CA VAL A 166 -10.28 -3.81 9.60
C VAL A 166 -8.83 -3.68 9.17
N HIS A 167 -8.50 -4.05 7.92
CA HIS A 167 -7.12 -4.07 7.43
C HIS A 167 -6.68 -2.67 7.00
N ASP A 168 -5.78 -2.08 7.75
CA ASP A 168 -5.36 -0.68 7.58
C ASP A 168 -3.87 -0.49 7.24
N ILE A 169 -3.04 -1.52 7.34
CA ILE A 169 -1.58 -1.40 7.16
C ILE A 169 -1.25 -0.75 5.81
N GLY A 170 -1.82 -1.25 4.71
CA GLY A 170 -1.58 -0.68 3.38
C GLY A 170 -2.07 0.76 3.25
N LYS A 171 -3.22 1.09 3.82
CA LYS A 171 -3.78 2.44 3.87
C LYS A 171 -2.87 3.40 4.65
N ASN A 172 -2.35 2.96 5.79
CA ASN A 172 -1.47 3.76 6.62
C ASN A 172 -0.14 4.08 5.91
N ILE A 173 0.41 3.13 5.14
CA ILE A 173 1.59 3.38 4.31
C ILE A 173 1.29 4.42 3.23
N VAL A 174 0.16 4.29 2.53
CA VAL A 174 -0.29 5.29 1.54
C VAL A 174 -0.45 6.66 2.18
N ALA A 175 -1.05 6.74 3.38
CA ALA A 175 -1.18 8.00 4.11
C ALA A 175 0.17 8.66 4.40
N ILE A 176 1.16 7.87 4.87
CA ILE A 176 2.51 8.37 5.16
C ILE A 176 3.17 8.88 3.87
N VAL A 177 3.12 8.11 2.79
CA VAL A 177 3.70 8.51 1.50
C VAL A 177 3.09 9.81 1.00
N LEU A 178 1.77 9.97 1.05
CA LEU A 178 1.08 11.20 0.64
C LEU A 178 1.43 12.39 1.54
N GLN A 179 1.45 12.19 2.87
CA GLN A 179 1.87 13.23 3.81
C GLN A 179 3.31 13.68 3.58
N CYS A 180 4.22 12.73 3.25
CA CYS A 180 5.60 13.03 2.89
C CYS A 180 5.71 13.87 1.61
N ASN A 181 4.73 13.76 0.72
CA ASN A 181 4.65 14.53 -0.53
C ASN A 181 3.79 15.81 -0.39
N ASN A 182 3.66 16.33 0.82
CA ASN A 182 2.98 17.58 1.15
C ASN A 182 1.47 17.60 0.83
N TYR A 183 0.81 16.43 0.82
CA TYR A 183 -0.65 16.35 0.79
C TYR A 183 -1.23 16.38 2.20
N GLU A 184 -2.41 16.99 2.35
CA GLU A 184 -3.20 16.84 3.56
C GLU A 184 -3.96 15.51 3.52
N VAL A 185 -3.71 14.63 4.47
CA VAL A 185 -4.39 13.33 4.54
C VAL A 185 -5.26 13.28 5.78
N ILE A 186 -6.55 13.06 5.56
CA ILE A 186 -7.54 12.80 6.60
C ILE A 186 -7.83 11.30 6.57
N ASP A 187 -7.29 10.58 7.54
CA ASP A 187 -7.52 9.15 7.70
C ASP A 187 -8.75 8.92 8.58
N LEU A 188 -9.78 8.31 8.02
CA LEU A 188 -11.03 8.02 8.72
C LEU A 188 -10.99 6.71 9.53
N GLY A 189 -9.88 5.95 9.42
CA GLY A 189 -9.70 4.67 10.09
C GLY A 189 -10.28 3.49 9.32
N VAL A 190 -10.79 2.52 10.07
CA VAL A 190 -11.32 1.23 9.56
C VAL A 190 -12.82 1.12 9.73
N MET A 191 -13.45 0.18 9.03
CA MET A 191 -14.91 -0.10 9.10
C MET A 191 -15.77 1.14 8.83
N VAL A 192 -15.35 2.00 7.90
CA VAL A 192 -15.98 3.30 7.67
C VAL A 192 -17.14 3.16 6.69
N PRO A 193 -18.38 3.50 7.08
CA PRO A 193 -19.53 3.48 6.18
C PRO A 193 -19.42 4.55 5.08
N ALA A 194 -19.98 4.27 3.90
CA ALA A 194 -20.01 5.18 2.75
C ALA A 194 -20.52 6.59 3.12
N GLU A 195 -21.59 6.67 3.89
CA GLU A 195 -22.22 7.93 4.29
C GLU A 195 -21.25 8.80 5.09
N LYS A 196 -20.43 8.20 5.96
CA LYS A 196 -19.41 8.93 6.73
C LYS A 196 -18.28 9.39 5.83
N ILE A 197 -17.82 8.55 4.90
CA ILE A 197 -16.75 8.88 3.95
C ILE A 197 -17.18 10.10 3.12
N LEU A 198 -18.36 10.03 2.50
CA LEU A 198 -18.84 11.07 1.59
C LEU A 198 -19.22 12.36 2.31
N ARG A 199 -19.79 12.27 3.51
CA ARG A 199 -20.08 13.43 4.34
C ARG A 199 -18.81 14.20 4.68
N ILE A 200 -17.77 13.52 5.19
CA ILE A 200 -16.50 14.16 5.55
C ILE A 200 -15.79 14.67 4.29
N ALA A 201 -15.84 13.94 3.17
CA ALA A 201 -15.27 14.39 1.90
C ALA A 201 -15.85 15.76 1.46
N ARG A 202 -17.14 15.94 1.67
CA ARG A 202 -17.83 17.19 1.34
C ARG A 202 -17.55 18.31 2.36
N GLU A 203 -17.60 18.01 3.67
CA GLU A 203 -17.30 18.95 4.74
C GLU A 203 -15.88 19.51 4.65
N GLU A 204 -14.93 18.66 4.28
CA GLU A 204 -13.51 18.99 4.17
C GLU A 204 -13.09 19.49 2.79
N ASN A 205 -13.99 19.52 1.81
CA ASN A 205 -13.69 19.82 0.40
C ASN A 205 -12.51 18.98 -0.10
N ALA A 206 -12.63 17.65 0.01
CA ALA A 206 -11.58 16.74 -0.38
C ALA A 206 -11.37 16.74 -1.90
N ASP A 207 -10.11 16.79 -2.32
CA ASP A 207 -9.73 16.75 -3.73
C ASP A 207 -9.68 15.31 -4.27
N ILE A 208 -9.47 14.31 -3.37
CA ILE A 208 -9.41 12.89 -3.71
C ILE A 208 -10.00 12.05 -2.58
N ILE A 209 -10.68 10.97 -2.92
CA ILE A 209 -11.13 9.94 -1.99
C ILE A 209 -10.39 8.64 -2.29
N GLY A 210 -9.77 8.02 -1.27
CA GLY A 210 -9.09 6.74 -1.38
C GLY A 210 -9.73 5.68 -0.47
N LEU A 211 -10.06 4.54 -1.07
CA LEU A 211 -10.65 3.39 -0.38
C LEU A 211 -9.65 2.25 -0.28
N SER A 212 -9.62 1.59 0.86
CA SER A 212 -8.83 0.39 1.11
C SER A 212 -9.71 -0.76 1.56
N GLY A 213 -9.32 -1.98 1.17
CA GLY A 213 -9.96 -3.21 1.60
C GLY A 213 -9.12 -4.44 1.27
N LEU A 214 -9.23 -5.48 2.11
CA LEU A 214 -8.46 -6.71 1.97
C LEU A 214 -9.33 -7.95 1.77
N ILE A 215 -10.56 -7.94 2.24
CA ILE A 215 -11.47 -9.10 2.16
C ILE A 215 -12.44 -8.96 0.98
N THR A 216 -12.97 -10.08 0.51
CA THR A 216 -13.87 -10.08 -0.66
C THR A 216 -15.10 -9.16 -0.50
N PRO A 217 -15.79 -9.10 0.66
CA PRO A 217 -16.90 -8.18 0.85
C PRO A 217 -16.56 -6.70 0.70
N SER A 218 -15.29 -6.32 0.92
CA SER A 218 -14.83 -4.94 0.74
C SER A 218 -14.95 -4.46 -0.71
N LEU A 219 -14.88 -5.40 -1.67
CA LEU A 219 -15.03 -5.09 -3.09
C LEU A 219 -16.44 -4.59 -3.42
N ASP A 220 -17.47 -5.19 -2.80
CA ASP A 220 -18.87 -4.77 -2.98
C ASP A 220 -19.14 -3.41 -2.29
N GLU A 221 -18.53 -3.18 -1.13
CA GLU A 221 -18.60 -1.88 -0.46
C GLU A 221 -17.95 -0.76 -1.29
N MET A 222 -16.83 -1.03 -1.99
CA MET A 222 -16.22 -0.06 -2.90
C MET A 222 -17.13 0.28 -4.09
N VAL A 223 -17.82 -0.72 -4.65
CA VAL A 223 -18.84 -0.52 -5.69
C VAL A 223 -19.99 0.34 -5.15
N TYR A 224 -20.44 0.07 -3.92
CA TYR A 224 -21.49 0.85 -3.27
C TYR A 224 -21.08 2.32 -3.06
N VAL A 225 -19.84 2.57 -2.59
CA VAL A 225 -19.32 3.94 -2.44
C VAL A 225 -19.30 4.66 -3.79
N ALA A 226 -18.85 4.01 -4.86
CA ALA A 226 -18.83 4.59 -6.20
C ALA A 226 -20.23 4.99 -6.69
N LYS A 227 -21.24 4.13 -6.47
CA LYS A 227 -22.66 4.43 -6.77
C LYS A 227 -23.18 5.63 -5.96
N GLU A 228 -22.86 5.68 -4.70
CA GLU A 228 -23.27 6.79 -3.84
C GLU A 228 -22.56 8.10 -4.22
N MET A 229 -21.29 8.06 -4.64
CA MET A 229 -20.59 9.22 -5.20
C MET A 229 -21.30 9.76 -6.44
N LYS A 230 -21.67 8.88 -7.37
CA LYS A 230 -22.44 9.25 -8.57
C LYS A 230 -23.81 9.81 -8.19
N ARG A 231 -24.57 9.15 -7.32
CA ARG A 231 -25.90 9.59 -6.89
C ARG A 231 -25.87 10.95 -6.21
N GLN A 232 -24.77 11.27 -5.53
CA GLN A 232 -24.57 12.54 -4.84
C GLN A 232 -23.83 13.58 -5.67
N GLU A 233 -23.61 13.33 -6.96
CA GLU A 233 -22.96 14.24 -7.91
C GLU A 233 -21.57 14.72 -7.46
N PHE A 234 -20.74 13.78 -6.96
CA PHE A 234 -19.33 14.06 -6.72
C PHE A 234 -18.56 14.18 -8.03
N GLU A 235 -17.57 15.07 -8.05
CA GLU A 235 -16.59 15.24 -9.15
C GLU A 235 -15.16 14.99 -8.65
N THR A 236 -15.03 14.19 -7.61
CA THR A 236 -13.78 13.92 -6.90
C THR A 236 -13.21 12.57 -7.36
N PRO A 237 -11.96 12.50 -7.85
CA PRO A 237 -11.34 11.23 -8.23
C PRO A 237 -11.34 10.19 -7.10
N LEU A 238 -11.55 8.93 -7.47
CA LEU A 238 -11.64 7.80 -6.56
C LEU A 238 -10.45 6.87 -6.73
N LEU A 239 -9.66 6.68 -5.66
CA LEU A 239 -8.56 5.73 -5.61
C LEU A 239 -9.00 4.44 -4.95
N ILE A 240 -8.66 3.31 -5.57
CA ILE A 240 -8.98 1.96 -5.08
C ILE A 240 -7.68 1.26 -4.72
N GLY A 241 -7.54 0.89 -3.46
CA GLY A 241 -6.37 0.19 -2.90
C GLY A 241 -6.74 -1.05 -2.10
N GLY A 242 -5.73 -1.85 -1.80
CA GLY A 242 -5.85 -3.08 -1.03
C GLY A 242 -5.51 -4.34 -1.82
N ALA A 243 -5.08 -5.39 -1.12
CA ALA A 243 -4.47 -6.57 -1.74
C ALA A 243 -5.47 -7.40 -2.58
N THR A 244 -6.76 -7.41 -2.23
CA THR A 244 -7.79 -8.11 -3.01
C THR A 244 -8.26 -7.34 -4.24
N THR A 245 -7.94 -6.05 -4.32
CA THR A 245 -8.33 -5.24 -5.48
C THR A 245 -7.51 -5.61 -6.71
N SER A 246 -8.13 -5.57 -7.86
CA SER A 246 -7.44 -5.79 -9.14
C SER A 246 -7.84 -4.73 -10.15
N SER A 247 -6.97 -4.46 -11.13
CA SER A 247 -7.30 -3.55 -12.22
C SER A 247 -8.54 -4.02 -12.98
N LYS A 248 -8.68 -5.35 -13.14
CA LYS A 248 -9.84 -5.97 -13.77
C LYS A 248 -11.13 -5.70 -12.99
N HIS A 249 -11.13 -5.92 -11.66
CA HIS A 249 -12.31 -5.65 -10.83
C HIS A 249 -12.67 -4.16 -10.83
N THR A 250 -11.67 -3.29 -10.69
CA THR A 250 -11.88 -1.84 -10.76
C THR A 250 -12.50 -1.43 -12.09
N ALA A 251 -11.98 -1.93 -13.22
CA ALA A 251 -12.47 -1.60 -14.55
C ALA A 251 -13.90 -2.11 -14.85
N ILE A 252 -14.25 -3.31 -14.32
CA ILE A 252 -15.52 -3.99 -14.67
C ILE A 252 -16.63 -3.66 -13.69
N LYS A 253 -16.32 -3.48 -12.40
CA LYS A 253 -17.33 -3.39 -11.34
C LYS A 253 -17.41 -2.01 -10.68
N ILE A 254 -16.30 -1.30 -10.51
CA ILE A 254 -16.30 -0.04 -9.76
C ILE A 254 -16.39 1.16 -10.72
N ALA A 255 -15.50 1.25 -11.70
CA ALA A 255 -15.43 2.41 -12.60
C ALA A 255 -16.71 2.67 -13.40
N PRO A 256 -17.52 1.67 -13.84
CA PRO A 256 -18.79 1.93 -14.51
C PRO A 256 -19.85 2.60 -13.63
N GLU A 257 -19.70 2.51 -12.31
CA GLU A 257 -20.66 3.04 -11.34
C GLU A 257 -20.38 4.50 -10.93
N TYR A 258 -19.28 5.09 -11.46
CA TYR A 258 -18.91 6.46 -11.15
C TYR A 258 -18.36 7.18 -12.39
N ASP A 259 -18.74 8.46 -12.59
CA ASP A 259 -18.47 9.17 -13.84
C ASP A 259 -17.09 9.85 -13.88
N ASP A 260 -16.53 10.24 -12.70
CA ASP A 260 -15.17 10.80 -12.64
C ASP A 260 -14.12 9.67 -12.57
N THR A 261 -12.85 10.05 -12.56
CA THR A 261 -11.72 9.12 -12.65
C THR A 261 -11.68 8.15 -11.47
N THR A 262 -11.76 6.87 -11.77
CA THR A 262 -11.58 5.79 -10.78
C THR A 262 -10.29 5.05 -11.09
N VAL A 263 -9.31 5.04 -10.18
CA VAL A 263 -7.98 4.49 -10.40
C VAL A 263 -7.62 3.45 -9.36
N ARG A 264 -7.13 2.30 -9.81
CA ARG A 264 -6.50 1.34 -8.90
C ARG A 264 -5.06 1.74 -8.61
N VAL A 265 -4.74 1.92 -7.35
CA VAL A 265 -3.37 2.08 -6.84
C VAL A 265 -2.78 0.70 -6.56
N LYS A 266 -1.82 0.28 -7.37
CA LYS A 266 -1.21 -1.06 -7.28
C LYS A 266 -0.36 -1.22 -6.04
N ASP A 267 0.43 -0.20 -5.74
CA ASP A 267 1.30 -0.12 -4.56
C ASP A 267 1.41 1.32 -4.04
N ALA A 268 1.83 1.45 -2.79
CA ALA A 268 1.87 2.74 -2.11
C ALA A 268 2.89 3.72 -2.71
N SER A 269 3.98 3.22 -3.32
CA SER A 269 5.03 4.08 -3.90
C SER A 269 4.53 4.89 -5.09
N ARG A 270 3.55 4.35 -5.83
CA ARG A 270 2.99 5.00 -7.03
C ARG A 270 1.89 6.01 -6.73
N VAL A 271 1.39 6.04 -5.49
CA VAL A 271 0.23 6.90 -5.15
C VAL A 271 0.52 8.38 -5.36
N SER A 272 1.72 8.83 -5.05
CA SER A 272 2.10 10.24 -5.16
C SER A 272 2.10 10.73 -6.61
N HIS A 273 2.56 9.92 -7.57
CA HIS A 273 2.49 10.25 -8.99
C HIS A 273 1.04 10.29 -9.49
N ILE A 274 0.25 9.27 -9.15
CA ILE A 274 -1.17 9.20 -9.53
C ILE A 274 -1.93 10.43 -9.02
N VAL A 275 -1.75 10.77 -7.75
CA VAL A 275 -2.38 11.93 -7.13
C VAL A 275 -1.88 13.24 -7.77
N GLY A 276 -0.57 13.33 -8.05
CA GLY A 276 0.02 14.48 -8.73
C GLY A 276 -0.55 14.71 -10.13
N ASP A 277 -0.76 13.65 -10.91
CA ASP A 277 -1.35 13.73 -12.23
C ASP A 277 -2.86 14.07 -12.17
N LEU A 278 -3.59 13.53 -11.21
CA LEU A 278 -5.02 13.80 -11.00
C LEU A 278 -5.30 15.24 -10.55
N LEU A 279 -4.42 15.81 -9.73
CA LEU A 279 -4.59 17.18 -9.22
C LEU A 279 -3.93 18.26 -10.11
N ASN A 280 -3.19 17.87 -11.13
CA ASN A 280 -2.63 18.79 -12.10
C ASN A 280 -3.60 19.03 -13.26
N PRO A 281 -4.16 20.25 -13.41
CA PRO A 281 -5.14 20.54 -14.47
C PRO A 281 -4.65 20.23 -15.88
N ASN A 282 -3.34 20.35 -16.13
CA ASN A 282 -2.74 20.12 -17.46
C ASN A 282 -2.56 18.63 -17.76
N LYS A 283 -2.48 17.77 -16.74
CA LYS A 283 -2.26 16.34 -16.88
C LYS A 283 -3.51 15.51 -16.65
N LYS A 284 -4.46 16.01 -15.86
CA LYS A 284 -5.69 15.27 -15.49
C LYS A 284 -6.42 14.72 -16.71
N ILE A 285 -6.59 15.53 -17.76
CA ILE A 285 -7.37 15.15 -18.97
C ILE A 285 -6.69 13.99 -19.69
N GLU A 286 -5.38 14.06 -19.90
CA GLU A 286 -4.61 13.01 -20.58
C GLU A 286 -4.59 11.73 -19.74
N PHE A 287 -4.34 11.87 -18.43
CA PHE A 287 -4.29 10.76 -17.48
C PHE A 287 -5.65 10.04 -17.39
N ASP A 288 -6.76 10.79 -17.27
CA ASP A 288 -8.12 10.23 -17.26
C ASP A 288 -8.44 9.49 -18.56
N GLY A 289 -8.11 10.09 -19.71
CA GLY A 289 -8.29 9.44 -21.00
C GLY A 289 -7.53 8.12 -21.13
N LYS A 290 -6.30 8.07 -20.63
CA LYS A 290 -5.49 6.84 -20.60
C LYS A 290 -6.12 5.76 -19.71
N ILE A 291 -6.50 6.12 -18.48
CA ILE A 291 -7.13 5.18 -17.52
C ILE A 291 -8.45 4.63 -18.07
N LYS A 292 -9.33 5.50 -18.59
CA LYS A 292 -10.61 5.08 -19.18
C LYS A 292 -10.43 4.13 -20.36
N LYS A 293 -9.44 4.40 -21.23
CA LYS A 293 -9.10 3.51 -22.35
C LYS A 293 -8.58 2.16 -21.90
N GLU A 294 -7.71 2.11 -20.89
CA GLU A 294 -7.20 0.87 -20.31
C GLU A 294 -8.34 0.05 -19.68
N GLN A 295 -9.24 0.70 -18.96
CA GLN A 295 -10.41 0.07 -18.36
C GLN A 295 -11.39 -0.48 -19.42
N GLU A 296 -11.62 0.26 -20.50
CA GLU A 296 -12.45 -0.21 -21.61
C GLU A 296 -11.88 -1.45 -22.27
N ASN A 297 -10.59 -1.47 -22.55
CA ASN A 297 -9.91 -2.64 -23.09
C ASN A 297 -10.07 -3.88 -22.16
N GLN A 298 -10.04 -3.67 -20.84
CA GLN A 298 -10.25 -4.75 -19.88
C GLN A 298 -11.71 -5.25 -19.87
N ARG A 299 -12.70 -4.36 -20.03
CA ARG A 299 -14.12 -4.74 -20.17
C ARG A 299 -14.36 -5.56 -21.43
N ILE A 300 -13.88 -5.08 -22.58
CA ILE A 300 -13.99 -5.80 -23.86
C ILE A 300 -13.34 -7.19 -23.78
N ALA A 301 -12.14 -7.28 -23.21
CA ALA A 301 -11.45 -8.56 -23.04
C ALA A 301 -12.18 -9.52 -22.07
N PHE A 302 -12.93 -8.99 -21.13
CA PHE A 302 -13.74 -9.79 -20.20
C PHE A 302 -15.01 -10.29 -20.87
N GLU A 303 -15.74 -9.43 -21.56
CA GLU A 303 -16.97 -9.80 -22.29
C GLU A 303 -16.71 -10.82 -23.39
N GLY A 304 -15.54 -10.74 -24.03
CA GLY A 304 -15.11 -11.73 -25.03
C GLY A 304 -14.82 -13.12 -24.44
N LYS A 305 -14.50 -13.23 -23.14
CA LYS A 305 -14.25 -14.49 -22.46
C LYS A 305 -15.49 -15.14 -21.84
N THR A 306 -16.55 -14.38 -21.61
CA THR A 306 -17.81 -14.88 -21.01
C THR A 306 -18.70 -15.63 -21.99
N LYS A 307 -18.26 -15.80 -23.25
CA LYS A 307 -18.88 -16.71 -24.22
C LYS A 307 -18.19 -18.08 -24.20
N ASP A 308 -17.89 -18.63 -23.03
CA ASP A 308 -17.67 -20.06 -22.94
C ASP A 308 -19.02 -20.74 -23.24
N ASP A 309 -19.03 -21.61 -24.25
CA ASP A 309 -20.19 -22.43 -24.57
C ASP A 309 -20.46 -23.34 -23.37
N LEU A 310 -21.33 -22.86 -22.48
CA LEU A 310 -21.80 -23.70 -21.39
C LEU A 310 -22.62 -24.81 -22.01
N VAL A 311 -22.24 -26.05 -21.76
CA VAL A 311 -23.03 -27.22 -22.13
C VAL A 311 -24.36 -27.20 -21.38
N SER A 312 -25.41 -27.82 -21.97
CA SER A 312 -26.69 -27.92 -21.31
C SER A 312 -26.57 -28.71 -19.98
N TYR A 313 -27.53 -28.51 -19.06
CA TYR A 313 -27.55 -29.28 -17.81
C TYR A 313 -27.61 -30.78 -18.07
N GLU A 314 -28.40 -31.21 -19.06
CA GLU A 314 -28.57 -32.60 -19.47
C GLU A 314 -27.24 -33.17 -19.93
N GLU A 315 -26.51 -32.48 -20.80
CA GLU A 315 -25.18 -32.90 -21.28
C GLU A 315 -24.15 -32.95 -20.16
N ALA A 316 -24.14 -31.93 -19.27
CA ALA A 316 -23.27 -31.91 -18.08
C ALA A 316 -23.61 -33.09 -17.14
N TYR A 317 -24.89 -33.40 -16.98
CA TYR A 317 -25.36 -34.50 -16.14
C TYR A 317 -24.98 -35.87 -16.73
N GLU A 318 -25.05 -36.06 -18.05
CA GLU A 318 -24.64 -37.26 -18.72
C GLU A 318 -23.13 -37.51 -18.64
N ASN A 319 -22.34 -36.43 -18.79
CA ASN A 319 -20.88 -36.43 -18.74
C ASN A 319 -20.30 -36.38 -17.31
N ARG A 320 -21.15 -36.33 -16.25
CA ARG A 320 -20.68 -36.34 -14.88
C ARG A 320 -19.89 -37.60 -14.54
N LEU A 321 -18.91 -37.48 -13.67
CA LEU A 321 -18.19 -38.60 -13.11
C LEU A 321 -19.17 -39.57 -12.42
N LYS A 322 -19.27 -40.78 -12.92
CA LYS A 322 -20.10 -41.86 -12.36
C LYS A 322 -19.20 -42.80 -11.57
N LEU A 323 -19.22 -42.62 -10.25
CA LEU A 323 -18.48 -43.50 -9.34
C LEU A 323 -19.38 -44.64 -8.89
N ASP A 324 -18.85 -45.88 -8.98
CA ASP A 324 -19.52 -47.05 -8.43
C ASP A 324 -19.03 -47.32 -7.00
N TRP A 325 -19.65 -46.62 -6.07
CA TRP A 325 -19.33 -46.71 -4.64
C TRP A 325 -19.50 -48.10 -4.03
N LYS A 326 -20.14 -49.04 -4.75
CA LYS A 326 -20.35 -50.40 -4.25
C LYS A 326 -19.12 -51.30 -4.43
N ASN A 327 -18.25 -50.95 -5.38
CA ASN A 327 -17.07 -51.70 -5.70
C ASN A 327 -15.75 -50.98 -5.39
N GLU A 328 -15.84 -49.78 -4.85
CA GLU A 328 -14.65 -49.03 -4.42
C GLU A 328 -14.26 -49.44 -2.99
N ASP A 329 -13.00 -49.86 -2.84
CA ASP A 329 -12.40 -50.19 -1.54
C ASP A 329 -12.09 -48.87 -0.80
N ILE A 330 -13.07 -48.35 -0.08
CA ILE A 330 -12.91 -47.09 0.68
C ILE A 330 -12.14 -47.43 1.96
N ALA A 331 -10.90 -46.97 2.04
CA ALA A 331 -10.13 -47.05 3.27
C ALA A 331 -10.88 -46.27 4.39
N VAL A 332 -11.32 -46.98 5.40
CA VAL A 332 -11.88 -46.37 6.60
C VAL A 332 -10.70 -45.87 7.45
N PRO A 333 -10.73 -44.57 7.91
CA PRO A 333 -9.65 -44.01 8.72
C PRO A 333 -9.53 -44.68 10.10
#